data_cea21e3f4bf3ca4e11610c61d981aff7
#
_entry.id   cea21e3f4bf3ca4e11610c61d981aff7
#
_cell.length_a   1.000
_cell.length_b   1.000
_cell.length_c   1.000
_cell.angle_alpha   90.00
_cell.angle_beta   90.00
_cell.angle_gamma   90.00
#
_symmetry.space_group_name_H-M   'P 1'
#
loop_
_entity.id
_entity.type
_entity.pdbx_description
1 polymer ?
#
loop_
_entity_poly.entity_id
_entity_poly.type
_entity_poly.pdbx_seq_one_letter_code
_entity_poly.pdbx_strand_id
1 'polypeptide(L)'
;MIWRFTLHLKEIDSFTDEQADALYGGGCSDGTLSSSAGRARIGFDREAATLQGAIRSAVSDVRRAGLEVDHVEIEEQELVEAELVQWQTA
;
A
#
# COMPACT_ATOMS: atom_id res chain seq x y z
N MET A 1 -8.91 -7.81 -9.67
CA MET A 1 -9.69 -7.36 -8.51
C MET A 1 -8.95 -6.23 -7.81
N ILE A 2 -9.66 -5.22 -7.36
CA ILE A 2 -9.01 -4.08 -6.69
C ILE A 2 -9.04 -4.29 -5.18
N TRP A 3 -7.86 -4.20 -4.56
CA TRP A 3 -7.69 -4.38 -3.12
C TRP A 3 -7.33 -3.06 -2.46
N ARG A 4 -7.97 -2.76 -1.33
CA ARG A 4 -7.73 -1.56 -0.54
C ARG A 4 -6.93 -1.88 0.70
N PHE A 5 -5.88 -1.13 0.92
CA PHE A 5 -5.06 -1.24 2.11
C PHE A 5 -4.25 0.04 2.28
N THR A 6 -3.69 0.22 3.47
CA THR A 6 -2.86 1.38 3.77
C THR A 6 -1.50 0.93 4.26
N LEU A 7 -0.43 1.48 3.67
CA LEU A 7 0.93 1.28 4.16
C LEU A 7 1.29 2.46 5.05
N HIS A 8 1.61 2.17 6.31
CA HIS A 8 2.13 3.17 7.25
C HIS A 8 3.64 3.16 7.18
N LEU A 9 4.24 4.32 6.96
CA LEU A 9 5.66 4.42 6.72
C LEU A 9 6.44 4.61 8.01
N LYS A 10 7.68 4.16 7.99
CA LYS A 10 8.57 4.15 9.14
C LYS A 10 9.43 5.41 9.12
N GLU A 11 9.52 6.08 10.28
CA GLU A 11 10.46 7.17 10.52
C GLU A 11 10.26 8.44 9.69
N ILE A 12 9.12 8.59 9.00
CA ILE A 12 8.81 9.85 8.34
C ILE A 12 7.42 10.36 8.76
N ASP A 13 7.32 11.67 8.88
CA ASP A 13 6.09 12.35 9.30
C ASP A 13 5.24 12.78 8.10
N SER A 14 5.91 13.11 7.01
CA SER A 14 5.27 13.59 5.80
C SER A 14 6.16 13.28 4.60
N PHE A 15 5.64 13.50 3.40
CA PHE A 15 6.39 13.26 2.16
C PHE A 15 6.99 14.57 1.65
N THR A 16 8.26 14.49 1.21
CA THR A 16 8.86 15.57 0.42
C THR A 16 8.40 15.45 -1.03
N ASP A 17 8.56 16.50 -1.82
CA ASP A 17 8.24 16.46 -3.24
C ASP A 17 9.05 15.39 -3.97
N GLU A 18 10.33 15.24 -3.61
CA GLU A 18 11.20 14.21 -4.19
C GLU A 18 10.69 12.81 -3.88
N GLN A 19 10.24 12.57 -2.64
CA GLN A 19 9.69 11.28 -2.25
C GLN A 19 8.40 10.99 -3.00
N ALA A 20 7.51 11.98 -3.11
CA ALA A 20 6.26 11.83 -3.85
C ALA A 20 6.53 11.50 -5.32
N ASP A 21 7.47 12.20 -5.95
CA ASP A 21 7.83 11.95 -7.34
C ASP A 21 8.42 10.54 -7.52
N ALA A 22 9.28 10.11 -6.60
CA ALA A 22 9.86 8.78 -6.65
C ALA A 22 8.80 7.69 -6.51
N LEU A 23 7.83 7.89 -5.63
CA LEU A 23 6.73 6.94 -5.44
C LEU A 23 5.85 6.86 -6.69
N TYR A 24 5.37 7.98 -7.19
CA TYR A 24 4.50 7.99 -8.37
C TYR A 24 5.22 7.51 -9.63
N GLY A 25 6.48 7.86 -9.80
CA GLY A 25 7.29 7.37 -10.91
C GLY A 25 7.71 5.91 -10.77
N GLY A 26 7.70 5.37 -9.56
CA GLY A 26 8.15 4.02 -9.24
C GLY A 26 7.04 2.96 -9.17
N GLY A 27 5.81 3.29 -9.54
CA GLY A 27 4.72 2.30 -9.57
C GLY A 27 3.62 2.52 -8.55
N CYS A 28 3.64 3.64 -7.81
CA CYS A 28 2.63 3.94 -6.79
C CYS A 28 1.58 4.94 -7.28
N SER A 29 1.29 4.97 -8.58
CA SER A 29 0.29 5.88 -9.15
C SER A 29 -1.13 5.58 -8.66
N ASP A 30 -1.37 4.37 -8.18
CA ASP A 30 -2.63 3.94 -7.55
C ASP A 30 -2.67 4.23 -6.04
N GLY A 31 -1.67 4.91 -5.50
CA GLY A 31 -1.58 5.28 -4.10
C GLY A 31 -1.94 6.72 -3.85
N THR A 32 -2.55 6.99 -2.70
CA THR A 32 -2.84 8.33 -2.22
C THR A 32 -1.96 8.63 -1.02
N LEU A 33 -1.06 9.60 -1.17
CA LEU A 33 -0.15 10.00 -0.10
C LEU A 33 -0.88 10.91 0.88
N SER A 34 -0.70 10.63 2.18
CA SER A 34 -1.26 11.49 3.21
C SER A 34 -0.38 11.44 4.46
N SER A 35 -0.57 12.42 5.34
CA SER A 35 0.06 12.42 6.65
C SER A 35 -0.96 12.86 7.69
N SER A 36 -0.91 12.24 8.85
CA SER A 36 -1.86 12.49 9.92
C SER A 36 -1.21 12.09 11.25
N ALA A 37 -1.36 12.94 12.25
CA ALA A 37 -0.83 12.68 13.60
C ALA A 37 0.68 12.38 13.59
N GLY A 38 1.44 13.07 12.75
CA GLY A 38 2.89 12.89 12.65
C GLY A 38 3.32 11.62 11.97
N ARG A 39 2.46 11.01 11.15
CA ARG A 39 2.79 9.80 10.40
C ARG A 39 2.42 9.91 8.95
N ALA A 40 3.35 9.52 8.09
CA ALA A 40 3.13 9.41 6.66
C ALA A 40 2.53 8.04 6.32
N ARG A 41 1.57 8.04 5.41
CA ARG A 41 0.92 6.80 4.96
C ARG A 41 0.49 6.89 3.50
N ILE A 42 0.33 5.74 2.89
CA ILE A 42 -0.12 5.63 1.50
C ILE A 42 -1.32 4.70 1.45
N GLY A 43 -2.47 5.22 1.05
CA GLY A 43 -3.65 4.40 0.80
C GLY A 43 -3.63 3.88 -0.63
N PHE A 44 -3.75 2.57 -0.80
CA PHE A 44 -3.73 1.93 -2.12
C PHE A 44 -5.10 1.38 -2.51
N ASP A 45 -5.43 1.55 -3.80
CA ASP A 45 -6.48 0.81 -4.48
C ASP A 45 -5.79 0.07 -5.62
N ARG A 46 -5.27 -1.14 -5.34
CA ARG A 46 -4.37 -1.83 -6.27
C ARG A 46 -5.02 -3.05 -6.91
N GLU A 47 -4.91 -3.11 -8.24
CA GLU A 47 -5.35 -4.27 -9.02
C GLU A 47 -4.35 -5.42 -8.85
N ALA A 48 -4.83 -6.58 -8.42
CA ALA A 48 -4.05 -7.80 -8.33
C ALA A 48 -4.97 -9.00 -8.23
N ALA A 49 -4.43 -10.18 -8.47
CA ALA A 49 -5.17 -11.43 -8.33
C ALA A 49 -5.50 -11.73 -6.88
N THR A 50 -4.60 -11.37 -5.95
CA THR A 50 -4.77 -11.62 -4.51
C THR A 50 -4.42 -10.39 -3.70
N LEU A 51 -4.97 -10.29 -2.48
CA LEU A 51 -4.62 -9.24 -1.54
C LEU A 51 -3.13 -9.29 -1.19
N GLN A 52 -2.60 -10.49 -0.94
CA GLN A 52 -1.18 -10.66 -0.62
C GLN A 52 -0.29 -10.14 -1.75
N GLY A 53 -0.64 -10.46 -3.00
CA GLY A 53 0.10 -9.98 -4.16
C GLY A 53 0.06 -8.47 -4.29
N ALA A 54 -1.10 -7.87 -4.03
CA ALA A 54 -1.24 -6.41 -4.05
C ALA A 54 -0.34 -5.76 -3.00
N ILE A 55 -0.36 -6.28 -1.78
CA ILE A 55 0.46 -5.74 -0.68
C ILE A 55 1.95 -5.90 -0.98
N ARG A 56 2.38 -7.07 -1.42
CA ARG A 56 3.79 -7.33 -1.72
C ARG A 56 4.33 -6.40 -2.80
N SER A 57 3.57 -6.21 -3.87
CA SER A 57 3.99 -5.33 -4.95
C SER A 57 4.06 -3.88 -4.49
N ALA A 58 3.11 -3.44 -3.67
CA ALA A 58 3.10 -2.08 -3.13
C ALA A 58 4.30 -1.85 -2.21
N VAL A 59 4.59 -2.78 -1.31
CA VAL A 59 5.74 -2.70 -0.42
C VAL A 59 7.04 -2.64 -1.22
N SER A 60 7.17 -3.47 -2.26
CA SER A 60 8.33 -3.47 -3.14
C SER A 60 8.52 -2.12 -3.82
N ASP A 61 7.44 -1.52 -4.34
CA ASP A 61 7.50 -0.22 -5.01
C ASP A 61 7.91 0.89 -4.04
N VAL A 62 7.39 0.86 -2.80
CA VAL A 62 7.73 1.84 -1.77
C VAL A 62 9.22 1.71 -1.39
N ARG A 63 9.72 0.50 -1.23
CA ARG A 63 11.14 0.26 -0.92
C ARG A 63 12.05 0.72 -2.04
N ARG A 64 11.65 0.52 -3.28
CA ARG A 64 12.42 1.02 -4.43
C ARG A 64 12.53 2.54 -4.45
N ALA A 65 11.53 3.22 -3.91
CA ALA A 65 11.57 4.68 -3.78
C ALA A 65 12.44 5.14 -2.59
N GLY A 66 13.03 4.21 -1.84
CA GLY A 66 13.92 4.52 -0.73
C GLY A 66 13.23 4.68 0.61
N LEU A 67 11.98 4.23 0.73
CA LEU A 67 11.21 4.36 1.96
C LEU A 67 11.00 2.99 2.61
N GLU A 68 10.72 3.00 3.91
CA GLU A 68 10.48 1.80 4.70
C GLU A 68 9.03 1.74 5.17
N VAL A 69 8.46 0.54 5.16
CA VAL A 69 7.11 0.30 5.66
C VAL A 69 7.18 -0.18 7.10
N ASP A 70 6.39 0.46 7.98
CA ASP A 70 6.28 0.06 9.38
C ASP A 70 5.25 -1.06 9.53
N HIS A 71 4.06 -0.85 9.02
CA HIS A 71 3.00 -1.86 9.07
C HIS A 71 1.97 -1.63 7.98
N VAL A 72 1.13 -2.63 7.77
CA VAL A 72 0.03 -2.60 6.81
C VAL A 72 -1.29 -2.59 7.56
N GLU A 73 -2.16 -1.68 7.19
CA GLU A 73 -3.51 -1.61 7.73
C GLU A 73 -4.50 -2.13 6.69
N ILE A 74 -5.32 -3.10 7.06
CA ILE A 74 -6.31 -3.73 6.19
C ILE A 74 -7.65 -3.72 6.91
N GLU A 75 -8.69 -3.26 6.23
CA GLU A 75 -10.03 -3.31 6.79
C GLU A 75 -10.56 -4.75 6.77
N GLU A 76 -11.39 -5.07 7.75
CA GLU A 76 -11.97 -6.42 7.89
C GLU A 76 -12.66 -6.87 6.61
N GLN A 77 -13.37 -5.98 5.93
CA GLN A 77 -14.07 -6.28 4.68
C GLN A 77 -13.12 -6.83 3.61
N GLU A 78 -11.93 -6.27 3.49
CA GLU A 78 -10.92 -6.74 2.53
C GLU A 78 -10.41 -8.13 2.88
N LEU A 79 -10.24 -8.41 4.17
CA LEU A 79 -9.83 -9.74 4.62
C LEU A 79 -10.88 -10.80 4.30
N VAL A 80 -12.14 -10.49 4.49
CA VAL A 80 -13.24 -11.41 4.18
C VAL A 80 -13.27 -11.70 2.68
N GLU A 81 -13.13 -10.69 1.84
CA GLU A 81 -13.09 -10.87 0.39
C GLU A 81 -11.89 -11.71 -0.04
N ALA A 82 -10.72 -11.48 0.57
CA ALA A 82 -9.52 -12.25 0.28
C ALA A 82 -9.72 -13.73 0.61
N GLU A 83 -10.33 -14.03 1.76
CA GLU A 83 -10.64 -15.40 2.15
C GLU A 83 -11.61 -16.07 1.16
N LEU A 84 -12.65 -15.36 0.76
CA LEU A 84 -13.62 -15.90 -0.20
C LEU A 84 -12.98 -16.20 -1.54
N VAL A 85 -12.10 -15.33 -2.03
CA VAL A 85 -11.37 -15.55 -3.29
C VAL A 85 -10.47 -16.79 -3.16
N GLN A 86 -9.76 -16.93 -2.05
CA GLN A 86 -8.90 -18.09 -1.82
C GLN A 86 -9.69 -19.39 -1.77
N TRP A 87 -10.86 -19.37 -1.15
CA TRP A 87 -11.73 -20.55 -1.07
C TRP A 87 -12.26 -20.96 -2.44
N GLN A 88 -12.55 -19.99 -3.31
CA GLN A 88 -13.05 -20.27 -4.66
C GLN A 88 -11.97 -20.83 -5.57
N THR A 89 -10.71 -20.52 -5.31
CA THR A 89 -9.59 -20.99 -6.13
C THR A 89 -8.98 -22.31 -5.63
N ALA A 90 -9.36 -22.72 -4.47
CA ALA A 90 -8.95 -24.00 -3.93
C ALA A 90 -9.81 -25.15 -4.47
#